data_d823128c016b70d594c228f7907b7af2
#
_entry.id   d823128c016b70d594c228f7907b7af2
#
_cell.length_a   1.000
_cell.length_b   1.000
_cell.length_c   1.000
_cell.angle_alpha   90.00
_cell.angle_beta   90.00
_cell.angle_gamma   90.00
#
_symmetry.space_group_name_H-M   'P 1'
#
loop_
_entity.id
_entity.type
_entity.pdbx_description
1 polymer ?
#
loop_
_entity_poly.entity_id
_entity_poly.type
_entity_poly.pdbx_seq_one_letter_code
_entity_poly.pdbx_strand_id
1 'polypeptide(L)'
;MNFIKTYFFALILFLTNLLAQENFLVETKINASFKMGSMQSASKTIYSEDTFFSNVDFAFKGKGVARLMSREMHTGTIISLNDSTVSNIDFKKKKYSVKMFDDILKDKEDKENQNDNENQDQSSDEKINEEFNQFIISKTPELINGFEAYKITIGENGTNEIWFSKTLKEPDFVIKIKNEILDFQNSWADMSIDLTEFGIDKDSIIIKMSTENEDGNFNFDLISFQKYSQNAEELKVPEDYKKVRKI
;
A
#
# COMPACT_ATOMS: atom_id res chain seq x y z
N MET A 1 3.11 53.37 12.53
CA MET A 1 3.32 52.70 11.23
C MET A 1 4.04 51.35 11.32
N ASN A 2 4.53 50.92 12.47
CA ASN A 2 5.20 49.63 12.64
C ASN A 2 4.25 48.43 12.94
N PHE A 3 3.10 48.66 13.54
CA PHE A 3 2.15 47.61 13.91
C PHE A 3 1.58 46.85 12.70
N ILE A 4 1.23 47.56 11.62
CA ILE A 4 0.66 46.94 10.40
C ILE A 4 1.66 45.99 9.72
N LYS A 5 2.95 46.35 9.72
CA LYS A 5 4.01 45.52 9.14
C LYS A 5 4.22 44.22 9.92
N THR A 6 4.12 44.28 11.25
CA THR A 6 4.27 43.07 12.10
C THR A 6 3.10 42.09 11.92
N TYR A 7 1.87 42.59 11.84
CA TYR A 7 0.69 41.72 11.57
C TYR A 7 0.71 41.14 10.17
N PHE A 8 1.17 41.92 9.17
CA PHE A 8 1.28 41.41 7.79
C PHE A 8 2.35 40.33 7.66
N PHE A 9 3.47 40.48 8.38
CA PHE A 9 4.52 39.45 8.42
C PHE A 9 4.09 38.20 9.16
N ALA A 10 3.35 38.33 10.27
CA ALA A 10 2.78 37.22 11.00
C ALA A 10 1.70 36.48 10.17
N LEU A 11 0.88 37.22 9.40
CA LEU A 11 -0.12 36.64 8.50
C LEU A 11 0.52 35.88 7.34
N ILE A 12 1.61 36.38 6.77
CA ILE A 12 2.37 35.67 5.73
C ILE A 12 3.02 34.40 6.29
N LEU A 13 3.62 34.46 7.47
CA LEU A 13 4.17 33.28 8.15
C LEU A 13 3.09 32.24 8.50
N PHE A 14 1.89 32.69 8.85
CA PHE A 14 0.74 31.80 9.12
C PHE A 14 0.22 31.15 7.82
N LEU A 15 0.14 31.92 6.73
CA LEU A 15 -0.28 31.43 5.42
C LEU A 15 0.75 30.47 4.79
N THR A 16 2.05 30.70 5.01
CA THR A 16 3.08 29.74 4.52
C THR A 16 3.06 28.41 5.28
N ASN A 17 2.67 28.39 6.55
CA ASN A 17 2.45 27.13 7.28
C ASN A 17 1.15 26.40 6.88
N LEU A 18 0.14 27.13 6.36
CA LEU A 18 -1.08 26.55 5.81
C LEU A 18 -0.88 25.94 4.41
N LEU A 19 0.18 26.32 3.71
CA LEU A 19 0.55 25.77 2.40
C LEU A 19 1.64 24.69 2.50
N ALA A 20 2.04 24.30 3.70
CA ALA A 20 2.94 23.17 3.88
C ALA A 20 2.20 21.90 3.46
N GLN A 21 2.48 21.41 2.27
CA GLN A 21 2.02 20.16 1.73
C GLN A 21 2.32 19.03 2.75
N GLU A 22 1.28 18.44 3.32
CA GLU A 22 1.48 17.36 4.28
C GLU A 22 1.87 16.09 3.53
N ASN A 23 3.14 15.72 3.63
CA ASN A 23 3.60 14.43 3.14
C ASN A 23 3.53 13.39 4.26
N PHE A 24 3.33 12.13 3.89
CA PHE A 24 3.36 11.00 4.82
C PHE A 24 4.39 9.97 4.37
N LEU A 25 5.17 9.51 5.32
CA LEU A 25 6.06 8.37 5.16
C LEU A 25 5.41 7.14 5.76
N VAL A 26 5.29 6.09 4.96
CA VAL A 26 4.78 4.78 5.35
C VAL A 26 5.86 3.74 5.08
N GLU A 27 6.26 3.00 6.11
CA GLU A 27 7.18 1.89 5.97
C GLU A 27 6.49 0.59 6.36
N THR A 28 6.60 -0.42 5.50
CA THR A 28 5.99 -1.74 5.75
C THR A 28 6.97 -2.85 5.53
N LYS A 29 6.68 -4.01 6.16
CA LYS A 29 7.44 -5.24 5.98
C LYS A 29 6.50 -6.41 5.79
N ILE A 30 6.82 -7.27 4.84
CA ILE A 30 6.12 -8.51 4.57
C ILE A 30 7.11 -9.66 4.69
N ASN A 31 6.73 -10.70 5.42
CA ASN A 31 7.46 -11.96 5.47
C ASN A 31 6.44 -13.08 5.23
N ALA A 32 6.77 -13.99 4.31
CA ALA A 32 5.95 -15.16 4.10
C ALA A 32 6.84 -16.40 3.90
N SER A 33 6.37 -17.54 4.35
CA SER A 33 7.00 -18.81 4.06
C SER A 33 5.94 -19.80 3.58
N PHE A 34 6.28 -20.55 2.54
CA PHE A 34 5.42 -21.51 1.87
C PHE A 34 6.19 -22.82 1.70
N LYS A 35 5.49 -23.90 1.35
CA LYS A 35 6.12 -25.18 0.98
C LYS A 35 7.21 -25.00 -0.10
N MET A 36 6.99 -24.10 -1.06
CA MET A 36 7.91 -23.86 -2.18
C MET A 36 9.03 -22.85 -1.89
N GLY A 37 9.02 -22.14 -0.78
CA GLY A 37 10.05 -21.13 -0.49
C GLY A 37 9.64 -20.10 0.55
N SER A 38 10.39 -19.01 0.59
CA SER A 38 10.08 -17.87 1.44
C SER A 38 10.19 -16.56 0.66
N MET A 39 9.39 -15.58 1.06
CA MET A 39 9.34 -14.24 0.51
C MET A 39 9.57 -13.22 1.62
N GLN A 40 10.36 -12.21 1.30
CA GLN A 40 10.53 -11.03 2.15
C GLN A 40 10.36 -9.79 1.30
N SER A 41 9.64 -8.81 1.80
CA SER A 41 9.54 -7.50 1.18
C SER A 41 9.61 -6.42 2.24
N ALA A 42 10.30 -5.33 1.94
CA ALA A 42 10.26 -4.11 2.73
C ALA A 42 9.95 -2.96 1.78
N SER A 43 9.02 -2.10 2.16
CA SER A 43 8.70 -0.92 1.37
C SER A 43 8.84 0.36 2.18
N LYS A 44 9.28 1.42 1.48
CA LYS A 44 9.26 2.79 1.93
C LYS A 44 8.40 3.56 0.94
N THR A 45 7.28 4.09 1.39
CA THR A 45 6.32 4.80 0.55
C THR A 45 6.13 6.22 1.08
N ILE A 46 6.22 7.20 0.18
CA ILE A 46 5.98 8.59 0.49
C ILE A 46 4.75 9.03 -0.30
N TYR A 47 3.79 9.57 0.41
CA TYR A 47 2.59 10.16 -0.15
C TYR A 47 2.69 11.68 -0.02
N SER A 48 2.49 12.38 -1.11
CA SER A 48 2.24 13.81 -1.14
C SER A 48 0.94 14.08 -1.89
N GLU A 49 0.43 15.30 -1.84
CA GLU A 49 -0.86 15.66 -2.45
C GLU A 49 -0.93 15.38 -3.95
N ASP A 50 0.21 15.45 -4.64
CA ASP A 50 0.33 15.30 -6.10
C ASP A 50 1.26 14.18 -6.55
N THR A 51 1.98 13.56 -5.61
CA THR A 51 3.00 12.56 -5.95
C THR A 51 2.98 11.40 -4.94
N PHE A 52 2.99 10.21 -5.46
CA PHE A 52 3.25 8.99 -4.72
C PHE A 52 4.62 8.46 -5.14
N PHE A 53 5.45 8.13 -4.17
CA PHE A 53 6.71 7.42 -4.41
C PHE A 53 6.77 6.18 -3.54
N SER A 54 7.03 5.04 -4.15
CA SER A 54 7.27 3.78 -3.43
C SER A 54 8.59 3.17 -3.84
N ASN A 55 9.37 2.76 -2.86
CA ASN A 55 10.60 2.00 -3.01
C ASN A 55 10.41 0.65 -2.33
N VAL A 56 10.68 -0.45 -3.05
CA VAL A 56 10.41 -1.81 -2.61
C VAL A 56 11.65 -2.67 -2.79
N ASP A 57 12.13 -3.20 -1.68
CA ASP A 57 13.07 -4.33 -1.65
C ASP A 57 12.28 -5.63 -1.55
N PHE A 58 12.52 -6.54 -2.48
CA PHE A 58 11.84 -7.83 -2.54
C PHE A 58 12.87 -8.95 -2.72
N ALA A 59 12.71 -10.02 -1.94
CA ALA A 59 13.50 -11.24 -2.07
C ALA A 59 12.60 -12.47 -2.02
N PHE A 60 12.75 -13.35 -3.00
CA PHE A 60 12.16 -14.69 -3.00
C PHE A 60 13.27 -15.74 -2.97
N LYS A 61 13.19 -16.69 -2.03
CA LYS A 61 14.12 -17.82 -1.89
C LYS A 61 13.34 -19.12 -2.04
N GLY A 62 13.40 -19.72 -3.22
CA GLY A 62 12.74 -20.97 -3.53
C GLY A 62 13.43 -22.18 -2.92
N LYS A 63 12.67 -23.23 -2.64
CA LYS A 63 13.13 -24.56 -2.18
C LYS A 63 12.91 -25.60 -3.30
N GLY A 64 13.74 -26.63 -3.34
CA GLY A 64 13.63 -27.67 -4.36
C GLY A 64 13.72 -27.11 -5.79
N VAL A 65 12.76 -27.44 -6.65
CA VAL A 65 12.68 -26.98 -8.05
C VAL A 65 12.46 -25.46 -8.11
N ALA A 66 11.72 -24.88 -7.15
CA ALA A 66 11.47 -23.45 -7.08
C ALA A 66 12.74 -22.62 -6.78
N ARG A 67 13.86 -23.25 -6.45
CA ARG A 67 15.16 -22.58 -6.28
C ARG A 67 15.60 -21.83 -7.53
N LEU A 68 15.22 -22.30 -8.72
CA LEU A 68 15.50 -21.63 -10.00
C LEU A 68 14.74 -20.30 -10.15
N MET A 69 13.68 -20.07 -9.39
CA MET A 69 12.89 -18.85 -9.38
C MET A 69 13.37 -17.85 -8.32
N SER A 70 14.40 -18.19 -7.53
CA SER A 70 14.95 -17.30 -6.52
C SER A 70 15.44 -16.01 -7.16
N ARG A 71 15.00 -14.88 -6.61
CA ARG A 71 15.35 -13.55 -7.13
C ARG A 71 15.29 -12.49 -6.05
N GLU A 72 16.08 -11.46 -6.27
CA GLU A 72 16.03 -10.23 -5.47
C GLU A 72 15.79 -9.06 -6.43
N MET A 73 14.88 -8.17 -6.04
CA MET A 73 14.55 -6.98 -6.81
C MET A 73 14.60 -5.77 -5.88
N HIS A 74 15.08 -4.66 -6.42
CA HIS A 74 14.99 -3.34 -5.81
C HIS A 74 14.33 -2.44 -6.84
N THR A 75 13.07 -2.14 -6.62
CA THR A 75 12.22 -1.42 -7.58
C THR A 75 11.57 -0.23 -6.94
N GLY A 76 11.19 0.75 -7.76
CA GLY A 76 10.42 1.90 -7.32
C GLY A 76 9.31 2.24 -8.28
N THR A 77 8.32 2.95 -7.76
CA THR A 77 7.23 3.51 -8.54
C THR A 77 7.03 4.97 -8.13
N ILE A 78 6.98 5.86 -9.12
CA ILE A 78 6.58 7.25 -8.93
C ILE A 78 5.27 7.46 -9.69
N ILE A 79 4.25 7.97 -9.01
CA ILE A 79 3.01 8.41 -9.61
C ILE A 79 2.95 9.91 -9.48
N SER A 80 2.87 10.63 -10.60
CA SER A 80 2.67 12.07 -10.65
C SER A 80 1.23 12.34 -11.12
N LEU A 81 0.41 12.91 -10.24
CA LEU A 81 -0.95 13.30 -10.58
C LEU A 81 -0.95 14.50 -11.53
N ASN A 82 -0.02 15.44 -11.33
CA ASN A 82 0.11 16.62 -12.18
C ASN A 82 0.48 16.28 -13.61
N ASP A 83 1.36 15.30 -13.81
CA ASP A 83 1.81 14.86 -15.12
C ASP A 83 0.96 13.72 -15.69
N SER A 84 0.04 13.18 -14.89
CA SER A 84 -0.76 11.98 -15.22
C SER A 84 0.11 10.80 -15.66
N THR A 85 1.21 10.52 -14.93
CA THR A 85 2.18 9.49 -15.27
C THR A 85 2.47 8.52 -14.14
N VAL A 86 2.83 7.29 -14.52
CA VAL A 86 3.44 6.28 -13.67
C VAL A 86 4.83 5.95 -14.19
N SER A 87 5.83 6.20 -13.37
CA SER A 87 7.23 5.81 -13.64
C SER A 87 7.60 4.58 -12.82
N ASN A 88 7.98 3.50 -13.48
CA ASN A 88 8.53 2.32 -12.83
C ASN A 88 10.05 2.35 -12.92
N ILE A 89 10.74 1.99 -11.83
CA ILE A 89 12.18 2.11 -11.68
C ILE A 89 12.77 0.75 -11.29
N ASP A 90 13.84 0.35 -11.96
CA ASP A 90 14.71 -0.76 -11.56
C ASP A 90 16.04 -0.14 -11.07
N PHE A 91 16.19 -0.08 -9.74
CA PHE A 91 17.38 0.54 -9.13
C PHE A 91 18.65 -0.28 -9.40
N LYS A 92 18.54 -1.59 -9.47
CA LYS A 92 19.68 -2.49 -9.79
C LYS A 92 20.23 -2.24 -11.20
N LYS A 93 19.34 -2.09 -12.17
CA LYS A 93 19.73 -1.90 -13.58
C LYS A 93 19.86 -0.44 -13.97
N LYS A 94 19.55 0.49 -13.07
CA LYS A 94 19.52 1.92 -13.33
C LYS A 94 18.68 2.27 -14.56
N LYS A 95 17.45 1.73 -14.61
CA LYS A 95 16.51 1.93 -15.71
C LYS A 95 15.17 2.35 -15.18
N TYR A 96 14.41 3.09 -16.01
CA TYR A 96 13.03 3.42 -15.71
C TYR A 96 12.17 3.41 -16.97
N SER A 97 10.87 3.17 -16.80
CA SER A 97 9.87 3.32 -17.85
C SER A 97 8.77 4.25 -17.35
N VAL A 98 8.13 4.98 -18.28
CA VAL A 98 7.03 5.90 -17.99
C VAL A 98 5.84 5.49 -18.81
N LYS A 99 4.66 5.42 -18.19
CA LYS A 99 3.36 5.24 -18.83
C LYS A 99 2.46 6.41 -18.48
N MET A 100 1.61 6.82 -19.40
CA MET A 100 0.50 7.74 -19.13
C MET A 100 -0.64 6.99 -18.46
N PHE A 101 -1.46 7.67 -17.67
CA PHE A 101 -2.65 7.05 -17.04
C PHE A 101 -3.60 6.50 -18.11
N ASP A 102 -3.84 7.23 -19.20
CA ASP A 102 -4.69 6.78 -20.28
C ASP A 102 -4.24 5.45 -20.92
N ASP A 103 -2.92 5.24 -21.03
CA ASP A 103 -2.38 3.99 -21.55
C ASP A 103 -2.59 2.83 -20.57
N ILE A 104 -2.51 3.11 -19.26
CA ILE A 104 -2.74 2.11 -18.22
C ILE A 104 -4.21 1.68 -18.20
N LEU A 105 -5.14 2.66 -18.30
CA LEU A 105 -6.58 2.39 -18.32
C LEU A 105 -6.96 1.57 -19.56
N LYS A 106 -6.43 1.90 -20.74
CA LYS A 106 -6.63 1.10 -21.96
C LYS A 106 -6.10 -0.32 -21.85
N ASP A 107 -4.86 -0.47 -21.33
CA ASP A 107 -4.26 -1.80 -21.10
C ASP A 107 -5.14 -2.67 -20.18
N LYS A 108 -5.93 -2.04 -19.30
CA LYS A 108 -6.86 -2.70 -18.37
C LYS A 108 -8.15 -3.11 -19.06
N GLU A 109 -8.81 -2.18 -19.75
CA GLU A 109 -10.04 -2.45 -20.52
C GLU A 109 -9.83 -3.57 -21.56
N ASP A 110 -8.67 -3.57 -22.23
CA ASP A 110 -8.32 -4.61 -23.22
C ASP A 110 -8.18 -6.00 -22.56
N LYS A 111 -7.71 -6.07 -21.31
CA LYS A 111 -7.57 -7.33 -20.57
C LYS A 111 -8.91 -7.84 -20.05
N GLU A 112 -9.77 -6.96 -19.53
CA GLU A 112 -11.10 -7.31 -19.06
C GLU A 112 -11.93 -7.88 -20.21
N ASN A 113 -11.92 -7.24 -21.38
CA ASN A 113 -12.61 -7.72 -22.59
C ASN A 113 -12.07 -9.07 -23.12
N GLN A 114 -10.83 -9.46 -22.81
CA GLN A 114 -10.27 -10.76 -23.18
C GLN A 114 -10.64 -11.87 -22.21
N ASN A 115 -10.80 -11.56 -20.92
CA ASN A 115 -11.15 -12.53 -19.88
C ASN A 115 -12.63 -12.93 -19.90
N ASP A 116 -13.53 -12.05 -20.37
CA ASP A 116 -14.95 -12.38 -20.47
C ASP A 116 -15.27 -13.52 -21.46
N ASN A 117 -14.29 -13.88 -22.32
CA ASN A 117 -14.44 -14.97 -23.27
C ASN A 117 -13.95 -16.34 -22.77
N GLU A 118 -13.30 -16.45 -21.60
CA GLU A 118 -12.68 -17.71 -21.16
C GLU A 118 -13.23 -18.31 -19.85
N ASN A 119 -14.08 -17.61 -19.07
CA ASN A 119 -14.50 -18.13 -17.75
C ASN A 119 -16.03 -18.17 -17.59
N GLN A 120 -16.65 -19.25 -18.05
CA GLN A 120 -17.91 -19.78 -17.52
C GLN A 120 -17.65 -21.01 -16.63
N ASP A 121 -16.92 -20.84 -15.56
CA ASP A 121 -16.88 -21.80 -14.44
C ASP A 121 -16.96 -21.06 -13.11
N GLN A 122 -18.16 -20.56 -12.81
CA GLN A 122 -18.54 -19.99 -11.53
C GLN A 122 -18.88 -21.12 -10.56
N SER A 123 -17.93 -21.55 -9.73
CA SER A 123 -18.27 -22.40 -8.57
C SER A 123 -17.37 -22.21 -7.34
N SER A 124 -16.51 -21.18 -7.32
CA SER A 124 -15.62 -20.92 -6.17
C SER A 124 -16.12 -19.86 -5.18
N ASP A 125 -17.07 -19.00 -5.58
CA ASP A 125 -17.44 -17.85 -4.77
C ASP A 125 -18.37 -18.16 -3.59
N GLU A 126 -19.13 -19.24 -3.65
CA GLU A 126 -20.05 -19.60 -2.54
C GLU A 126 -19.32 -20.16 -1.31
N LYS A 127 -18.17 -20.84 -1.49
CA LYS A 127 -17.42 -21.40 -0.36
C LYS A 127 -16.60 -20.38 0.43
N ILE A 128 -16.21 -19.30 -0.20
CA ILE A 128 -15.42 -18.25 0.45
C ILE A 128 -16.28 -17.49 1.47
N ASN A 129 -17.58 -17.31 1.21
CA ASN A 129 -18.48 -16.54 2.07
C ASN A 129 -18.83 -17.22 3.40
N GLU A 130 -18.74 -18.55 3.53
CA GLU A 130 -19.10 -19.24 4.79
C GLU A 130 -17.99 -19.20 5.85
N GLU A 131 -16.71 -19.19 5.46
CA GLU A 131 -15.58 -19.15 6.39
C GLU A 131 -15.40 -17.80 7.08
N PHE A 132 -15.86 -16.69 6.48
CA PHE A 132 -15.70 -15.34 7.03
C PHE A 132 -16.81 -14.92 8.01
N ASN A 133 -17.80 -15.75 8.26
CA ASN A 133 -18.94 -15.40 9.12
C ASN A 133 -18.64 -15.41 10.63
N GLN A 134 -17.43 -15.81 11.05
CA GLN A 134 -17.04 -15.79 12.46
C GLN A 134 -15.80 -14.91 12.63
N PHE A 135 -15.99 -13.77 13.26
CA PHE A 135 -14.86 -12.92 13.67
C PHE A 135 -15.01 -12.50 15.13
N ILE A 136 -13.88 -12.35 15.79
CA ILE A 136 -13.80 -11.90 17.18
C ILE A 136 -12.93 -10.65 17.22
N ILE A 137 -13.48 -9.57 17.76
CA ILE A 137 -12.74 -8.31 17.94
C ILE A 137 -12.30 -8.17 19.38
N SER A 138 -11.02 -7.83 19.59
CA SER A 138 -10.48 -7.57 20.92
C SER A 138 -11.15 -6.32 21.53
N LYS A 139 -11.51 -6.41 22.81
CA LYS A 139 -12.09 -5.27 23.55
C LYS A 139 -11.06 -4.23 23.95
N THR A 140 -9.81 -4.66 24.10
CA THR A 140 -8.70 -3.82 24.52
C THR A 140 -7.66 -3.74 23.40
N PRO A 141 -7.06 -2.57 23.16
CA PRO A 141 -5.99 -2.45 22.17
C PRO A 141 -4.70 -3.09 22.67
N GLU A 142 -3.88 -3.48 21.71
CA GLU A 142 -2.48 -3.87 21.90
C GLU A 142 -1.57 -2.79 21.31
N LEU A 143 -0.37 -2.63 21.86
CA LEU A 143 0.64 -1.72 21.31
C LEU A 143 1.56 -2.51 20.37
N ILE A 144 1.45 -2.25 19.06
CA ILE A 144 2.24 -2.90 18.02
C ILE A 144 3.03 -1.85 17.26
N ASN A 145 4.35 -1.97 17.25
CA ASN A 145 5.27 -1.00 16.61
C ASN A 145 5.03 0.46 17.02
N GLY A 146 4.52 0.68 18.25
CA GLY A 146 4.18 2.01 18.75
C GLY A 146 2.77 2.49 18.39
N PHE A 147 1.99 1.70 17.68
CA PHE A 147 0.61 1.99 17.32
C PHE A 147 -0.37 1.25 18.22
N GLU A 148 -1.45 1.94 18.63
CA GLU A 148 -2.58 1.31 19.29
C GLU A 148 -3.44 0.59 18.25
N ALA A 149 -3.61 -0.71 18.39
CA ALA A 149 -4.28 -1.56 17.43
C ALA A 149 -5.26 -2.54 18.09
N TYR A 150 -6.40 -2.75 17.45
CA TYR A 150 -7.42 -3.71 17.85
C TYR A 150 -7.31 -4.95 16.97
N LYS A 151 -7.24 -6.12 17.60
CA LYS A 151 -7.14 -7.39 16.90
C LYS A 151 -8.50 -7.89 16.46
N ILE A 152 -8.58 -8.35 15.21
CA ILE A 152 -9.66 -9.15 14.67
C ILE A 152 -9.11 -10.53 14.38
N THR A 153 -9.78 -11.54 14.87
CA THR A 153 -9.49 -12.94 14.57
C THR A 153 -10.61 -13.48 13.68
N ILE A 154 -10.24 -14.06 12.54
CA ILE A 154 -11.18 -14.52 11.51
C ILE A 154 -11.05 -16.04 11.35
N GLY A 155 -12.20 -16.71 11.23
CA GLY A 155 -12.31 -18.15 11.03
C GLY A 155 -12.38 -18.96 12.34
N GLU A 156 -12.90 -20.18 12.25
CA GLU A 156 -13.15 -21.05 13.40
C GLU A 156 -11.88 -21.42 14.19
N ASN A 157 -10.76 -21.54 13.50
CA ASN A 157 -9.47 -21.95 14.10
C ASN A 157 -8.60 -20.76 14.54
N GLY A 158 -9.04 -19.51 14.32
CA GLY A 158 -8.29 -18.31 14.72
C GLY A 158 -6.94 -18.13 14.03
N THR A 159 -6.78 -18.69 12.82
CA THR A 159 -5.51 -18.68 12.09
C THR A 159 -5.22 -17.40 11.34
N ASN A 160 -6.26 -16.57 11.14
CA ASN A 160 -6.14 -15.28 10.47
C ASN A 160 -6.35 -14.17 11.49
N GLU A 161 -5.35 -13.36 11.69
CA GLU A 161 -5.39 -12.25 12.64
C GLU A 161 -5.02 -10.96 11.93
N ILE A 162 -5.81 -9.91 12.17
CA ILE A 162 -5.61 -8.58 11.59
C ILE A 162 -5.70 -7.55 12.71
N TRP A 163 -4.77 -6.60 12.75
CA TRP A 163 -4.77 -5.51 13.71
C TRP A 163 -4.98 -4.20 12.99
N PHE A 164 -6.03 -3.48 13.39
CA PHE A 164 -6.40 -2.16 12.86
C PHE A 164 -6.21 -1.07 13.91
N SER A 165 -5.78 0.10 13.47
CA SER A 165 -5.89 1.30 14.27
C SER A 165 -7.24 1.95 14.08
N LYS A 166 -7.91 2.33 15.18
CA LYS A 166 -9.12 3.15 15.14
C LYS A 166 -8.83 4.64 15.05
N THR A 167 -7.63 5.05 15.45
CA THR A 167 -7.22 6.45 15.52
C THR A 167 -6.36 6.88 14.34
N LEU A 168 -5.63 5.93 13.74
CA LEU A 168 -4.79 6.19 12.59
C LEU A 168 -5.58 5.96 11.31
N LYS A 169 -5.75 7.00 10.52
CA LYS A 169 -6.54 6.99 9.29
C LYS A 169 -5.68 7.32 8.08
N GLU A 170 -5.98 6.70 6.97
CA GLU A 170 -5.36 7.09 5.70
C GLU A 170 -5.87 8.47 5.28
N PRO A 171 -4.99 9.38 4.83
CA PRO A 171 -5.42 10.64 4.23
C PRO A 171 -6.25 10.41 2.96
N ASP A 172 -7.25 11.26 2.71
CA ASP A 172 -8.17 11.12 1.56
C ASP A 172 -7.45 11.03 0.21
N PHE A 173 -6.36 11.78 0.02
CA PHE A 173 -5.59 11.73 -1.22
C PHE A 173 -4.87 10.37 -1.41
N VAL A 174 -4.48 9.69 -0.33
CA VAL A 174 -3.90 8.33 -0.39
C VAL A 174 -4.95 7.34 -0.87
N ILE A 175 -6.15 7.42 -0.29
CA ILE A 175 -7.29 6.59 -0.68
C ILE A 175 -7.64 6.83 -2.16
N LYS A 176 -7.64 8.09 -2.59
CA LYS A 176 -7.89 8.46 -3.98
C LYS A 176 -6.85 7.85 -4.94
N ILE A 177 -5.55 7.97 -4.63
CA ILE A 177 -4.47 7.37 -5.44
C ILE A 177 -4.63 5.85 -5.53
N LYS A 178 -4.93 5.20 -4.41
CA LYS A 178 -5.12 3.74 -4.39
C LYS A 178 -6.28 3.31 -5.26
N ASN A 179 -7.42 3.98 -5.16
CA ASN A 179 -8.64 3.59 -5.85
C ASN A 179 -8.60 3.91 -7.36
N GLU A 180 -8.07 5.08 -7.74
CA GLU A 180 -8.13 5.54 -9.12
C GLU A 180 -6.98 5.00 -9.99
N ILE A 181 -5.80 4.81 -9.42
CA ILE A 181 -4.58 4.61 -10.20
C ILE A 181 -3.98 3.23 -10.01
N LEU A 182 -3.90 2.76 -8.77
CA LEU A 182 -3.21 1.50 -8.47
C LEU A 182 -4.11 0.29 -8.59
N ASP A 183 -5.43 0.50 -8.77
CA ASP A 183 -6.40 -0.57 -8.76
C ASP A 183 -6.16 -1.54 -7.56
N PHE A 184 -5.77 -0.95 -6.47
CA PHE A 184 -5.88 -1.63 -5.21
C PHE A 184 -7.38 -1.75 -4.95
N GLN A 185 -8.01 -2.66 -5.67
CA GLN A 185 -9.24 -3.22 -5.14
C GLN A 185 -8.88 -3.58 -3.72
N ASN A 186 -9.50 -2.87 -2.79
CA ASN A 186 -9.45 -3.26 -1.40
C ASN A 186 -10.06 -4.65 -1.37
N SER A 187 -9.25 -5.69 -1.56
CA SER A 187 -9.69 -7.07 -1.37
C SER A 187 -10.25 -7.29 0.04
N TRP A 188 -10.05 -6.30 0.89
CA TRP A 188 -10.60 -6.19 2.24
C TRP A 188 -11.98 -5.50 2.28
N ALA A 189 -12.29 -4.58 1.35
CA ALA A 189 -13.64 -4.00 1.22
C ALA A 189 -14.64 -4.99 0.65
N ASP A 190 -14.16 -6.00 -0.09
CA ASP A 190 -14.98 -7.12 -0.58
C ASP A 190 -15.27 -8.17 0.51
N MET A 191 -14.58 -8.10 1.66
CA MET A 191 -15.08 -8.80 2.83
C MET A 191 -16.42 -8.18 3.21
N SER A 192 -17.50 -8.94 3.09
CA SER A 192 -18.89 -8.56 3.43
C SER A 192 -19.12 -8.28 4.93
N ILE A 193 -18.04 -7.96 5.66
CA ILE A 193 -18.04 -7.70 7.10
C ILE A 193 -18.08 -6.19 7.29
N ASP A 194 -19.21 -5.69 7.79
CA ASP A 194 -19.30 -4.31 8.23
C ASP A 194 -18.66 -4.17 9.62
N LEU A 195 -17.48 -3.55 9.67
CA LEU A 195 -16.71 -3.30 10.88
C LEU A 195 -16.92 -1.88 11.43
N THR A 196 -17.75 -1.05 10.78
CA THR A 196 -17.96 0.35 11.16
C THR A 196 -18.57 0.51 12.56
N GLU A 197 -19.43 -0.42 12.99
CA GLU A 197 -19.98 -0.45 14.35
C GLU A 197 -18.92 -0.59 15.45
N PHE A 198 -17.73 -1.13 15.09
CA PHE A 198 -16.58 -1.26 15.98
C PHE A 198 -15.59 -0.10 15.85
N GLY A 199 -15.92 0.92 15.04
CA GLY A 199 -15.06 2.07 14.76
C GLY A 199 -13.88 1.75 13.84
N ILE A 200 -14.04 0.74 13.00
CA ILE A 200 -13.08 0.35 11.95
C ILE A 200 -13.72 0.68 10.62
N ASP A 201 -13.33 1.78 10.04
CA ASP A 201 -13.82 2.27 8.76
C ASP A 201 -12.89 1.83 7.63
N LYS A 202 -13.33 2.01 6.40
CA LYS A 202 -12.54 1.67 5.21
C LYS A 202 -11.21 2.41 5.08
N ASP A 203 -11.06 3.54 5.76
CA ASP A 203 -9.85 4.36 5.85
C ASP A 203 -8.97 4.01 7.05
N SER A 204 -9.41 3.07 7.90
CA SER A 204 -8.63 2.58 9.05
C SER A 204 -7.39 1.84 8.58
N ILE A 205 -6.24 2.16 9.20
CA ILE A 205 -4.95 1.59 8.79
C ILE A 205 -4.74 0.22 9.44
N ILE A 206 -4.35 -0.76 8.62
CA ILE A 206 -3.91 -2.07 9.08
C ILE A 206 -2.49 -1.92 9.63
N ILE A 207 -2.32 -2.29 10.91
CA ILE A 207 -1.02 -2.25 11.60
C ILE A 207 -0.26 -3.54 11.43
N LYS A 208 -0.97 -4.66 11.46
CA LYS A 208 -0.39 -6.00 11.33
C LYS A 208 -1.40 -6.96 10.75
N MET A 209 -0.90 -7.93 10.00
CA MET A 209 -1.65 -9.13 9.63
C MET A 209 -0.80 -10.35 9.87
N SER A 210 -1.41 -11.44 10.31
CA SER A 210 -0.77 -12.73 10.47
C SER A 210 -1.72 -13.82 10.03
N THR A 211 -1.25 -14.69 9.15
CA THR A 211 -1.96 -15.90 8.75
C THR A 211 -1.02 -17.07 8.88
N GLU A 212 -1.48 -18.15 9.51
CA GLU A 212 -0.76 -19.40 9.63
C GLU A 212 -1.68 -20.55 9.27
N ASN A 213 -1.26 -21.37 8.33
CA ASN A 213 -1.97 -22.59 7.91
C ASN A 213 -0.98 -23.69 7.48
N GLU A 214 -1.49 -24.84 7.07
CA GLU A 214 -0.68 -25.98 6.64
C GLU A 214 0.22 -25.70 5.43
N ASP A 215 -0.10 -24.69 4.62
CA ASP A 215 0.65 -24.32 3.42
C ASP A 215 1.76 -23.31 3.70
N GLY A 216 1.71 -22.63 4.85
CA GLY A 216 2.73 -21.68 5.26
C GLY A 216 2.24 -20.60 6.21
N ASN A 217 3.03 -19.54 6.30
CA ASN A 217 2.69 -18.35 7.07
C ASN A 217 2.86 -17.09 6.24
N PHE A 218 2.09 -16.07 6.58
CA PHE A 218 2.19 -14.73 6.04
C PHE A 218 2.12 -13.72 7.18
N ASN A 219 3.03 -12.74 7.19
CA ASN A 219 3.02 -11.64 8.13
C ASN A 219 3.23 -10.33 7.38
N PHE A 220 2.38 -9.37 7.66
CA PHE A 220 2.50 -7.97 7.28
C PHE A 220 2.66 -7.14 8.54
N ASP A 221 3.59 -6.20 8.56
CA ASP A 221 3.82 -5.26 9.64
C ASP A 221 3.91 -3.84 9.09
N LEU A 222 3.13 -2.90 9.64
CA LEU A 222 3.36 -1.47 9.52
C LEU A 222 4.48 -1.09 10.49
N ILE A 223 5.59 -0.61 9.96
CA ILE A 223 6.77 -0.23 10.74
C ILE A 223 6.73 1.23 11.14
N SER A 224 6.30 2.10 10.21
CA SER A 224 6.24 3.55 10.42
C SER A 224 5.08 4.15 9.63
N PHE A 225 4.39 5.10 10.27
CA PHE A 225 3.41 5.97 9.63
C PHE A 225 3.53 7.35 10.27
N GLN A 226 4.11 8.30 9.55
CA GLN A 226 4.41 9.61 10.13
C GLN A 226 4.35 10.72 9.09
N LYS A 227 4.09 11.94 9.57
CA LYS A 227 4.25 13.13 8.75
C LYS A 227 5.72 13.27 8.36
N TYR A 228 5.96 13.67 7.13
CA TYR A 228 7.28 13.70 6.56
C TYR A 228 7.53 15.03 5.84
N SER A 229 8.57 15.76 6.26
CA SER A 229 9.01 16.97 5.59
C SER A 229 10.17 16.63 4.67
N GLN A 230 9.95 16.61 3.36
CA GLN A 230 10.96 16.15 2.42
C GLN A 230 11.33 17.19 1.35
N ASN A 231 12.58 17.04 0.83
CA ASN A 231 13.03 17.65 -0.40
C ASN A 231 12.36 16.97 -1.61
N ALA A 232 11.75 17.76 -2.49
CA ALA A 232 11.08 17.28 -3.70
C ALA A 232 12.01 16.50 -4.66
N GLU A 233 13.33 16.57 -4.47
CA GLU A 233 14.31 15.83 -5.29
C GLU A 233 14.31 14.32 -5.06
N GLU A 234 13.95 13.86 -3.85
CA GLU A 234 13.87 12.43 -3.56
C GLU A 234 12.67 11.74 -4.26
N LEU A 235 11.69 12.52 -4.72
CA LEU A 235 10.50 12.02 -5.43
C LEU A 235 10.69 11.99 -6.97
N LYS A 236 11.92 12.05 -7.45
CA LYS A 236 12.24 12.05 -8.88
C LYS A 236 13.03 10.81 -9.27
N VAL A 237 12.91 10.45 -10.55
CA VAL A 237 13.81 9.45 -11.14
C VAL A 237 15.24 10.02 -11.12
N PRO A 238 16.25 9.27 -10.62
CA PRO A 238 17.63 9.73 -10.65
C PRO A 238 18.11 10.06 -12.07
N GLU A 239 18.85 11.16 -12.22
CA GLU A 239 19.26 11.68 -13.53
C GLU A 239 20.15 10.73 -14.34
N ASP A 240 20.91 9.87 -13.66
CA ASP A 240 21.81 8.87 -14.29
C ASP A 240 21.08 7.61 -14.79
N TYR A 241 19.73 7.54 -14.67
CA TYR A 241 18.96 6.38 -15.07
C TYR A 241 18.52 6.45 -16.53
N LYS A 242 18.58 5.30 -17.21
CA LYS A 242 18.21 5.20 -18.62
C LYS A 242 16.73 4.92 -18.79
N LYS A 243 16.03 5.78 -19.55
CA LYS A 243 14.65 5.53 -19.96
C LYS A 243 14.57 4.35 -20.94
N VAL A 244 13.64 3.44 -20.68
CA VAL A 244 13.36 2.26 -21.54
C VAL A 244 11.86 2.16 -21.78
N ARG A 245 11.44 1.39 -22.78
CA ARG A 245 10.03 1.22 -23.13
C ARG A 245 9.26 0.41 -22.05
N LYS A 246 9.92 -0.58 -21.48
CA LYS A 246 9.35 -1.47 -20.43
C LYS A 246 10.48 -1.98 -19.53
N ILE A 247 10.19 -2.09 -18.24
CA ILE A 247 11.05 -2.72 -17.21
C ILE A 247 10.58 -4.14 -16.95
#